data_84b0e1274585e1c5ba76158a43f47f12
#
_entry.id   84b0e1274585e1c5ba76158a43f47f12
#
_cell.length_a   1.000
_cell.length_b   1.000
_cell.length_c   1.000
_cell.angle_alpha   90.00
_cell.angle_beta   90.00
_cell.angle_gamma   90.00
#
_symmetry.space_group_name_H-M   'P 1'
#
loop_
_entity.id
_entity.type
_entity.pdbx_description
1 polymer ?
#
loop_
_entity_poly.entity_id
_entity_poly.type
_entity_poly.pdbx_seq_one_letter_code
_entity_poly.pdbx_strand_id
1 'polypeptide(L)'
;MNDAKENTSQFPTYKGKPLVRCGDVIYYGSMKDKYVVRLEIKSKKKVKDMEVADKVTIQLMYTDQNIRSRKQIIKTSEKDGLYLAMDIADAWLTRALAE
;
A
#
# COMPACT_ATOMS: atom_id res chain seq x y z
N MET A 1 27.90 0.83 -10.98
CA MET A 1 27.28 0.84 -10.49
C MET A 1 26.54 0.61 -10.01
N ASN A 2 26.64 -0.01 -9.84
CA ASN A 2 25.95 0.02 -8.92
C ASN A 2 24.61 -0.09 -8.91
N ASP A 3 23.99 -0.41 -9.68
CA ASP A 3 22.62 -0.06 -9.69
C ASP A 3 21.69 -1.09 -9.11
N ALA A 4 21.94 -2.35 -9.28
CA ALA A 4 21.03 -3.37 -8.77
C ALA A 4 20.92 -3.32 -7.26
N LYS A 5 22.04 -3.21 -6.59
CA LYS A 5 21.97 -3.17 -5.14
C LYS A 5 21.42 -1.84 -4.66
N GLU A 6 21.67 -0.79 -5.41
CA GLU A 6 21.11 0.48 -5.06
C GLU A 6 19.61 0.46 -5.17
N ASN A 7 19.09 -0.25 -6.18
CA ASN A 7 17.66 -0.35 -6.34
C ASN A 7 17.01 -1.06 -5.18
N THR A 8 17.61 -2.14 -4.70
CA THR A 8 17.02 -2.84 -3.57
C THR A 8 17.05 -1.99 -2.31
N SER A 9 18.09 -1.18 -2.14
CA SER A 9 18.17 -0.34 -0.96
C SER A 9 17.31 0.89 -1.06
N GLN A 10 16.84 1.22 -2.27
CA GLN A 10 16.06 2.42 -2.48
C GLN A 10 14.60 2.27 -2.20
N PHE A 11 14.09 1.06 -2.14
CA PHE A 11 12.68 0.87 -1.84
C PHE A 11 12.46 1.02 -0.35
N PRO A 12 11.67 2.01 0.07
CA PRO A 12 11.36 2.13 1.50
C PRO A 12 10.58 0.92 1.96
N THR A 13 10.66 0.67 3.25
CA THR A 13 9.92 -0.42 3.85
C THR A 13 9.11 0.12 5.02
N TYR A 14 8.05 -0.61 5.34
CA TYR A 14 7.24 -0.34 6.51
C TYR A 14 7.00 -1.66 7.20
N LYS A 15 7.46 -1.76 8.44
CA LYS A 15 7.35 -3.00 9.22
C LYS A 15 7.91 -4.21 8.45
N GLY A 16 9.01 -3.98 7.76
CA GLY A 16 9.72 -5.04 7.06
C GLY A 16 9.21 -5.42 5.69
N LYS A 17 8.18 -4.72 5.19
CA LYS A 17 7.61 -5.01 3.88
C LYS A 17 7.83 -3.84 2.93
N PRO A 18 8.01 -4.11 1.63
CA PRO A 18 8.23 -3.04 0.65
C PRO A 18 7.05 -2.08 0.55
N LEU A 19 7.38 -0.83 0.28
CA LEU A 19 6.40 0.23 0.13
C LEU A 19 6.78 1.05 -1.11
N VAL A 20 5.92 1.07 -2.12
CA VAL A 20 6.18 1.79 -3.36
C VAL A 20 5.10 2.82 -3.56
N ARG A 21 5.50 4.06 -3.74
CA ARG A 21 4.56 5.15 -3.94
C ARG A 21 4.63 5.68 -5.37
N CYS A 22 3.47 5.84 -5.99
CA CYS A 22 3.32 6.42 -7.31
C CYS A 22 2.24 7.49 -7.22
N GLY A 23 2.66 8.76 -7.06
CA GLY A 23 1.69 9.84 -6.91
C GLY A 23 0.85 9.65 -5.66
N ASP A 24 -0.44 9.53 -5.85
CA ASP A 24 -1.38 9.36 -4.73
C ASP A 24 -1.71 7.91 -4.43
N VAL A 25 -1.01 6.98 -5.06
CA VAL A 25 -1.24 5.55 -4.86
C VAL A 25 0.00 4.94 -4.25
N ILE A 26 -0.21 4.12 -3.22
CA ILE A 26 0.87 3.43 -2.53
C ILE A 26 0.58 1.94 -2.58
N TYR A 27 1.57 1.15 -3.01
CA TYR A 27 1.47 -0.31 -2.97
C TYR A 27 2.33 -0.81 -1.81
N TYR A 28 1.72 -1.58 -0.93
CA TYR A 28 2.37 -2.10 0.26
C TYR A 28 2.41 -3.62 0.18
N GLY A 29 3.60 -4.18 0.23
CA GLY A 29 3.83 -5.60 0.11
C GLY A 29 4.63 -5.92 -1.13
N SER A 30 4.90 -7.21 -1.34
CA SER A 30 5.69 -7.67 -2.48
C SER A 30 4.79 -8.32 -3.52
N MET A 31 5.03 -7.99 -4.79
CA MET A 31 4.31 -8.66 -5.87
C MET A 31 4.69 -10.12 -6.02
N LYS A 32 5.72 -10.57 -5.31
CA LYS A 32 6.08 -11.98 -5.25
C LYS A 32 5.21 -12.77 -4.30
N ASP A 33 4.53 -12.09 -3.39
CA ASP A 33 3.61 -12.72 -2.47
C ASP A 33 2.23 -12.81 -3.11
N LYS A 34 1.35 -13.58 -2.50
CA LYS A 34 0.01 -13.82 -3.02
C LYS A 34 -0.88 -12.59 -2.93
N TYR A 35 -0.62 -11.73 -1.96
CA TYR A 35 -1.44 -10.56 -1.68
C TYR A 35 -0.61 -9.30 -1.61
N VAL A 36 -1.25 -8.18 -1.89
CA VAL A 36 -0.65 -6.86 -1.75
C VAL A 36 -1.76 -5.91 -1.35
N VAL A 37 -1.40 -4.80 -0.71
CA VAL A 37 -2.36 -3.78 -0.32
C VAL A 37 -2.11 -2.54 -1.15
N ARG A 38 -3.19 -1.99 -1.70
CA ARG A 38 -3.15 -0.73 -2.43
C ARG A 38 -3.83 0.33 -1.60
N LEU A 39 -3.14 1.44 -1.41
CA LEU A 39 -3.70 2.58 -0.71
C LEU A 39 -3.78 3.75 -1.68
N GLU A 40 -4.92 4.39 -1.73
CA GLU A 40 -5.11 5.53 -2.61
C GLU A 40 -5.55 6.74 -1.79
N ILE A 41 -4.80 7.83 -1.90
CA ILE A 41 -5.13 9.09 -1.22
C ILE A 41 -6.21 9.77 -2.03
N LYS A 42 -7.44 9.79 -1.49
CA LYS A 42 -8.60 10.34 -2.20
C LYS A 42 -8.73 11.84 -2.01
N SER A 43 -8.29 12.37 -0.88
CA SER A 43 -8.36 13.80 -0.62
C SER A 43 -7.24 14.19 0.30
N LYS A 44 -6.96 15.48 0.31
CA LYS A 44 -5.90 16.05 1.13
C LYS A 44 -6.45 17.26 1.86
N LYS A 45 -5.80 17.60 2.96
CA LYS A 45 -6.17 18.79 3.73
C LYS A 45 -4.90 19.50 4.15
N LYS A 46 -5.03 20.78 4.49
CA LYS A 46 -3.91 21.56 4.95
C LYS A 46 -3.91 21.64 6.47
N VAL A 47 -2.74 21.40 7.04
CA VAL A 47 -2.52 21.57 8.47
C VAL A 47 -1.25 22.39 8.61
N LYS A 48 -1.38 23.61 9.11
CA LYS A 48 -0.22 24.50 9.32
C LYS A 48 0.62 24.65 8.05
N ASP A 49 -0.03 24.96 6.95
CA ASP A 49 0.63 25.17 5.64
C ASP A 49 1.21 23.90 5.02
N MET A 50 0.96 22.74 5.62
CA MET A 50 1.39 21.46 5.05
C MET A 50 0.19 20.71 4.52
N GLU A 51 0.36 20.12 3.33
CA GLU A 51 -0.68 19.30 2.75
C GLU A 51 -0.49 17.87 3.22
N VAL A 52 -1.54 17.30 3.83
CA VAL A 52 -1.49 15.94 4.36
C VAL A 52 -2.67 15.14 3.82
N ALA A 53 -2.52 13.83 3.80
CA ALA A 53 -3.59 12.94 3.35
C ALA A 53 -4.77 13.03 4.31
N ASP A 54 -5.97 13.12 3.76
CA ASP A 54 -7.20 13.16 4.55
C ASP A 54 -7.92 11.82 4.43
N LYS A 55 -8.54 11.55 3.28
CA LYS A 55 -9.22 10.27 3.07
C LYS A 55 -8.34 9.33 2.28
N VAL A 56 -8.16 8.12 2.80
CA VAL A 56 -7.32 7.11 2.16
C VAL A 56 -8.13 5.82 2.02
N THR A 57 -8.23 5.31 0.80
CA THR A 57 -8.89 4.05 0.52
C THR A 57 -7.86 2.94 0.59
N ILE A 58 -8.19 1.87 1.31
CA ILE A 58 -7.32 0.71 1.49
C ILE A 58 -7.96 -0.47 0.79
N GLN A 59 -7.19 -1.16 -0.07
CA GLN A 59 -7.69 -2.32 -0.79
C GLN A 59 -6.70 -3.46 -0.66
N LEU A 60 -7.18 -4.60 -0.15
CA LEU A 60 -6.39 -5.82 -0.14
C LEU A 60 -6.66 -6.56 -1.43
N MET A 61 -5.62 -6.91 -2.15
CA MET A 61 -5.73 -7.44 -3.50
C MET A 61 -4.87 -8.68 -3.70
N TYR A 62 -5.30 -9.53 -4.63
CA TYR A 62 -4.43 -10.59 -5.14
C TYR A 62 -3.39 -9.96 -6.06
N THR A 63 -2.19 -10.54 -6.03
CA THR A 63 -1.13 -10.13 -6.96
C THR A 63 -1.25 -10.82 -8.32
N ASP A 64 -2.02 -11.89 -8.40
CA ASP A 64 -2.18 -12.68 -9.63
C ASP A 64 -2.93 -11.86 -10.68
N GLN A 65 -2.26 -11.56 -11.77
CA GLN A 65 -2.84 -10.75 -12.84
C GLN A 65 -3.81 -11.51 -13.72
N ASN A 66 -3.89 -12.82 -13.58
CA ASN A 66 -4.87 -13.61 -14.31
C ASN A 66 -6.25 -13.53 -13.70
N ILE A 67 -6.36 -13.00 -12.50
CA ILE A 67 -7.65 -12.80 -11.87
C ILE A 67 -8.27 -11.52 -12.42
N ARG A 68 -9.55 -11.56 -12.76
CA ARG A 68 -10.24 -10.39 -13.30
C ARG A 68 -10.17 -9.24 -12.32
N SER A 69 -10.06 -8.02 -12.84
CA SER A 69 -9.85 -6.82 -12.02
C SER A 69 -10.84 -6.72 -10.87
N ARG A 70 -12.12 -6.95 -11.15
CA ARG A 70 -13.13 -6.79 -10.11
C ARG A 70 -13.02 -7.86 -9.02
N LYS A 71 -12.37 -8.99 -9.32
CA LYS A 71 -12.20 -10.08 -8.36
C LYS A 71 -10.84 -10.03 -7.69
N GLN A 72 -9.96 -9.16 -8.15
CA GLN A 72 -8.66 -9.01 -7.51
C GLN A 72 -8.77 -8.36 -6.15
N ILE A 73 -9.77 -7.51 -5.97
CA ILE A 73 -9.94 -6.79 -4.71
C ILE A 73 -10.73 -7.66 -3.74
N ILE A 74 -10.11 -8.00 -2.63
CA ILE A 74 -10.71 -8.88 -1.61
C ILE A 74 -11.45 -8.07 -0.58
N LYS A 75 -10.90 -6.92 -0.21
CA LYS A 75 -11.40 -6.14 0.91
C LYS A 75 -11.10 -4.67 0.64
N THR A 76 -12.04 -3.79 0.96
CA THR A 76 -11.88 -2.35 0.77
C THR A 76 -12.36 -1.64 2.01
N SER A 77 -11.66 -0.58 2.40
CA SER A 77 -12.08 0.29 3.48
C SER A 77 -11.54 1.68 3.25
N GLU A 78 -12.10 2.66 3.93
CA GLU A 78 -11.62 4.04 3.87
C GLU A 78 -11.35 4.52 5.28
N LYS A 79 -10.22 5.18 5.45
CA LYS A 79 -9.80 5.69 6.77
C LYS A 79 -9.32 7.11 6.64
N ASP A 80 -9.32 7.81 7.76
CA ASP A 80 -8.84 9.18 7.84
C ASP A 80 -7.36 9.17 8.17
N GLY A 81 -6.55 9.70 7.25
CA GLY A 81 -5.13 9.82 7.46
C GLY A 81 -4.33 8.62 7.00
N LEU A 82 -3.11 8.90 6.57
CA LEU A 82 -2.26 7.87 5.98
C LEU A 82 -1.73 6.89 7.02
N TYR A 83 -1.37 7.37 8.20
CA TYR A 83 -0.79 6.49 9.21
C TYR A 83 -1.77 5.42 9.68
N LEU A 84 -3.03 5.82 9.92
CA LEU A 84 -4.04 4.84 10.28
C LEU A 84 -4.25 3.84 9.15
N ALA A 85 -4.30 4.34 7.91
CA ALA A 85 -4.46 3.48 6.76
C ALA A 85 -3.33 2.48 6.65
N MET A 86 -2.09 2.91 6.90
CA MET A 86 -0.94 2.01 6.85
C MET A 86 -0.99 0.93 7.92
N ASP A 87 -1.43 1.29 9.12
CA ASP A 87 -1.56 0.29 10.19
C ASP A 87 -2.56 -0.79 9.81
N ILE A 88 -3.68 -0.39 9.22
CA ILE A 88 -4.70 -1.33 8.79
C ILE A 88 -4.20 -2.18 7.64
N ALA A 89 -3.49 -1.55 6.70
CA ALA A 89 -2.90 -2.27 5.57
C ALA A 89 -1.97 -3.37 6.07
N ASP A 90 -1.12 -3.04 7.04
CA ASP A 90 -0.19 -4.03 7.58
C ASP A 90 -0.93 -5.17 8.27
N ALA A 91 -1.95 -4.85 9.04
CA ALA A 91 -2.74 -5.88 9.73
C ALA A 91 -3.41 -6.81 8.72
N TRP A 92 -4.03 -6.25 7.69
CA TRP A 92 -4.70 -7.05 6.66
C TRP A 92 -3.72 -7.95 5.92
N LEU A 93 -2.57 -7.37 5.52
CA LEU A 93 -1.59 -8.11 4.74
C LEU A 93 -0.95 -9.21 5.57
N THR A 94 -0.59 -8.92 6.80
CA THR A 94 0.03 -9.90 7.67
C THR A 94 -0.91 -11.08 7.89
N ARG A 95 -2.19 -10.79 8.14
CA ARG A 95 -3.17 -11.84 8.35
C ARG A 95 -3.38 -12.67 7.09
N ALA A 96 -3.49 -12.00 5.94
CA ALA A 96 -3.71 -12.70 4.68
C ALA A 96 -2.55 -13.62 4.34
N LEU A 97 -1.33 -13.15 4.52
CA LEU A 97 -0.16 -13.95 4.19
C LEU A 97 0.09 -15.09 5.17
N ALA A 98 -0.49 -15.03 6.34
CA ALA A 98 -0.34 -16.08 7.34
C ALA A 98 -1.27 -17.26 7.09
N GLU A 99 -2.27 -17.11 6.24
CA GLU A 99 -3.24 -18.17 5.95
C GLU A 99 -2.77 -19.16 4.92
#